data_f96c20b70d85790462911f04a6ed3685
#
_entry.id   f96c20b70d85790462911f04a6ed3685
#
_cell.length_a   1.000
_cell.length_b   1.000
_cell.length_c   1.000
_cell.angle_alpha   90.00
_cell.angle_beta   90.00
_cell.angle_gamma   90.00
#
_symmetry.space_group_name_H-M   'P 1'
#
loop_
_entity.id
_entity.type
_entity.pdbx_description
1 polymer ?
#
loop_
_entity_poly.entity_id
_entity_poly.type
_entity_poly.pdbx_seq_one_letter_code
_entity_poly.pdbx_strand_id
1 'polypeptide(L)'
;MDNLKYNISENRPFVFETVVGKDGNGNEFIVGYKLNYNISQLEDGNWQYYTLGISTTMYEYIKDDKDKIYECIITKIIRQRYPDNDMTAILSNYLSEPDNEKYTKEFNEVQSWRKVAKSVAKYIVDNEII
;
A
#
# COMPACT_ATOMS: atom_id res chain seq x y z
N MET A 1 10.72 -1.89 13.02
CA MET A 1 9.83 -0.84 13.55
C MET A 1 8.77 -0.52 12.51
N ASP A 2 7.51 -0.48 12.91
CA ASP A 2 6.41 -0.23 11.97
C ASP A 2 6.15 1.27 11.87
N ASN A 3 6.45 1.85 10.71
CA ASN A 3 6.25 3.27 10.44
C ASN A 3 4.92 3.56 9.72
N LEU A 4 4.18 2.51 9.37
CA LEU A 4 2.92 2.67 8.66
C LEU A 4 1.80 2.99 9.64
N LYS A 5 1.07 4.07 9.37
CA LYS A 5 -0.03 4.53 10.23
C LYS A 5 -1.33 4.59 9.44
N TYR A 6 -2.44 4.33 10.14
CA TYR A 6 -3.76 4.53 9.58
C TYR A 6 -4.09 6.01 9.44
N ASN A 7 -4.83 6.33 8.39
CA ASN A 7 -5.53 7.59 8.26
C ASN A 7 -6.94 7.43 8.86
N ILE A 8 -7.47 8.50 9.43
CA ILE A 8 -8.83 8.52 10.00
C ILE A 8 -9.63 9.61 9.33
N SER A 9 -10.85 9.31 8.91
CA SER A 9 -11.75 10.30 8.31
C SER A 9 -13.21 10.06 8.73
N GLU A 10 -14.01 11.12 8.67
CA GLU A 10 -15.44 11.04 9.00
C GLU A 10 -16.23 10.28 7.92
N ASN A 11 -15.82 10.43 6.67
CA ASN A 11 -16.46 9.80 5.53
C ASN A 11 -15.62 8.64 5.02
N ARG A 12 -16.29 7.64 4.46
CA ARG A 12 -15.61 6.53 3.82
C ARG A 12 -14.78 7.06 2.64
N PRO A 13 -13.46 6.77 2.58
CA PRO A 13 -12.63 7.20 1.46
C PRO A 13 -12.97 6.44 0.18
N PHE A 14 -12.72 7.05 -0.97
CA PHE A 14 -12.72 6.33 -2.23
C PHE A 14 -11.50 5.40 -2.27
N VAL A 15 -11.65 4.26 -2.95
CA VAL A 15 -10.53 3.31 -3.10
C VAL A 15 -9.40 3.93 -3.91
N PHE A 16 -9.76 4.72 -4.93
CA PHE A 16 -8.78 5.36 -5.82
C PHE A 16 -9.19 6.79 -6.07
N GLU A 17 -8.27 7.73 -5.86
CA GLU A 17 -8.52 9.16 -5.97
C GLU A 17 -7.42 9.85 -6.77
N THR A 18 -7.81 10.83 -7.56
CA THR A 18 -6.89 11.73 -8.25
C THR A 18 -6.49 12.86 -7.30
N VAL A 19 -5.20 13.17 -7.23
CA VAL A 19 -4.68 14.31 -6.47
C VAL A 19 -4.39 15.44 -7.44
N VAL A 20 -5.03 16.60 -7.23
CA VAL A 20 -4.86 17.76 -8.09
C VAL A 20 -4.09 18.87 -7.38
N GLY A 21 -3.27 19.60 -8.14
CA GLY A 21 -2.62 20.82 -7.72
C GLY A 21 -3.09 21.98 -8.58
N LYS A 22 -2.67 23.20 -8.23
CA LYS A 22 -2.96 24.41 -9.01
C LYS A 22 -1.66 25.11 -9.37
N ASP A 23 -1.58 25.59 -10.61
CA ASP A 23 -0.45 26.42 -11.05
C ASP A 23 -0.62 27.88 -10.62
N GLY A 24 0.34 28.74 -10.99
CA GLY A 24 0.32 30.17 -10.65
C GLY A 24 -0.85 30.94 -11.26
N ASN A 25 -1.52 30.38 -12.25
CA ASN A 25 -2.69 30.98 -12.91
C ASN A 25 -4.03 30.41 -12.40
N GLY A 26 -3.97 29.53 -11.40
CA GLY A 26 -5.15 28.87 -10.85
C GLY A 26 -5.68 27.69 -11.66
N ASN A 27 -4.97 27.25 -12.70
CA ASN A 27 -5.34 26.08 -13.48
C ASN A 27 -4.99 24.80 -12.70
N GLU A 28 -5.93 23.84 -12.71
CA GLU A 28 -5.72 22.57 -12.06
C GLU A 28 -4.92 21.60 -12.95
N PHE A 29 -4.07 20.79 -12.31
CA PHE A 29 -3.33 19.72 -12.96
C PHE A 29 -3.22 18.52 -12.03
N ILE A 30 -3.04 17.32 -12.60
CA ILE A 30 -2.90 16.09 -11.83
C ILE A 30 -1.47 15.98 -11.30
N VAL A 31 -1.31 15.89 -9.97
CA VAL A 31 0.00 15.70 -9.32
C VAL A 31 0.30 14.23 -9.08
N GLY A 32 -0.73 13.40 -8.93
CA GLY A 32 -0.61 11.99 -8.65
C GLY A 32 -1.94 11.37 -8.29
N TYR A 33 -1.86 10.18 -7.69
CA TYR A 33 -3.04 9.40 -7.32
C TYR A 33 -2.87 8.83 -5.92
N LYS A 34 -3.97 8.56 -5.26
CA LYS A 34 -4.01 7.87 -3.96
C LYS A 34 -4.80 6.59 -4.09
N LEU A 35 -4.22 5.50 -3.60
CA LEU A 35 -4.91 4.24 -3.41
C LEU A 35 -5.15 4.07 -1.92
N ASN A 36 -6.43 4.01 -1.51
CA ASN A 36 -6.80 3.79 -0.11
C ASN A 36 -7.21 2.32 0.06
N TYR A 37 -6.66 1.66 1.04
CA TYR A 37 -6.88 0.22 1.22
C TYR A 37 -7.01 -0.16 2.70
N ASN A 38 -7.45 -1.38 2.98
CA ASN A 38 -7.80 -1.85 4.32
C ASN A 38 -8.78 -0.91 5.00
N ILE A 39 -9.80 -0.50 4.25
CA ILE A 39 -10.81 0.46 4.69
C ILE A 39 -11.75 -0.26 5.67
N SER A 40 -11.87 0.25 6.89
CA SER A 40 -12.78 -0.29 7.89
C SER A 40 -13.41 0.83 8.71
N GLN A 41 -14.63 0.59 9.18
CA GLN A 41 -15.33 1.55 10.04
C GLN A 41 -15.06 1.26 11.51
N LEU A 42 -14.75 2.31 12.25
CA LEU A 42 -14.53 2.25 13.69
C LEU A 42 -15.87 2.34 14.45
N GLU A 43 -15.85 2.01 15.73
CA GLU A 43 -17.06 2.04 16.59
C GLU A 43 -17.68 3.43 16.68
N ASP A 44 -16.87 4.49 16.58
CA ASP A 44 -17.35 5.88 16.63
C ASP A 44 -17.94 6.37 15.30
N GLY A 45 -17.97 5.51 14.28
CA GLY A 45 -18.48 5.84 12.96
C GLY A 45 -17.44 6.38 11.99
N ASN A 46 -16.25 6.73 12.45
CA ASN A 46 -15.15 7.16 11.59
C ASN A 46 -14.57 5.98 10.83
N TRP A 47 -13.82 6.27 9.78
CA TRP A 47 -13.19 5.28 8.92
C TRP A 47 -11.68 5.31 9.11
N GLN A 48 -11.06 4.14 9.13
CA GLN A 48 -9.60 4.03 9.12
C GLN A 48 -9.15 3.27 7.87
N TYR A 49 -8.00 3.66 7.35
CA TYR A 49 -7.46 3.08 6.11
C TYR A 49 -5.99 3.44 5.96
N TYR A 50 -5.29 2.67 5.13
CA TYR A 50 -3.95 3.03 4.68
C TYR A 50 -4.04 3.73 3.32
N THR A 51 -3.08 4.58 3.02
CA THR A 51 -2.99 5.29 1.74
C THR A 51 -1.65 5.04 1.08
N LEU A 52 -1.70 4.68 -0.20
CA LEU A 52 -0.53 4.51 -1.05
C LEU A 52 -0.54 5.61 -2.11
N GLY A 53 0.56 6.37 -2.20
CA GLY A 53 0.74 7.35 -3.27
C GLY A 53 1.24 6.70 -4.54
N ILE A 54 0.67 7.11 -5.68
CA ILE A 54 1.11 6.67 -7.00
C ILE A 54 1.41 7.92 -7.83
N SER A 55 2.65 8.02 -8.33
CA SER A 55 3.04 9.15 -9.18
C SER A 55 2.36 9.06 -10.55
N THR A 56 2.28 10.20 -11.24
CA THR A 56 1.74 10.23 -12.61
C THR A 56 2.56 9.34 -13.54
N THR A 57 3.88 9.33 -13.39
CA THR A 57 4.77 8.49 -14.19
C THR A 57 4.49 7.01 -13.97
N MET A 58 4.33 6.58 -12.72
CA MET A 58 4.02 5.19 -12.40
C MET A 58 2.65 4.80 -12.94
N TYR A 59 1.65 5.67 -12.76
CA TYR A 59 0.30 5.44 -13.26
C TYR A 59 0.30 5.21 -14.79
N GLU A 60 0.98 6.06 -15.53
CA GLU A 60 1.08 5.92 -17.00
C GLU A 60 1.77 4.61 -17.39
N TYR A 61 2.75 4.17 -16.60
CA TYR A 61 3.47 2.92 -16.85
C TYR A 61 2.59 1.68 -16.65
N ILE A 62 1.69 1.68 -15.65
CA ILE A 62 0.94 0.48 -15.25
C ILE A 62 -0.51 0.44 -15.75
N LYS A 63 -1.13 1.57 -16.06
CA LYS A 63 -2.59 1.69 -16.22
C LYS A 63 -3.24 0.73 -17.22
N ASP A 64 -2.52 0.35 -18.28
CA ASP A 64 -3.06 -0.49 -19.34
C ASP A 64 -2.57 -1.95 -19.30
N ASP A 65 -1.89 -2.34 -18.20
CA ASP A 65 -1.30 -3.67 -18.07
C ASP A 65 -1.62 -4.24 -16.67
N LYS A 66 -2.50 -5.24 -16.64
CA LYS A 66 -2.95 -5.86 -15.38
C LYS A 66 -1.82 -6.48 -14.58
N ASP A 67 -0.83 -7.10 -15.24
CA ASP A 67 0.30 -7.70 -14.56
C ASP A 67 1.19 -6.63 -13.91
N LYS A 68 1.42 -5.52 -14.60
CA LYS A 68 2.17 -4.39 -14.06
C LYS A 68 1.45 -3.75 -12.87
N ILE A 69 0.13 -3.58 -12.97
CA ILE A 69 -0.69 -3.07 -11.86
C ILE A 69 -0.53 -3.98 -10.65
N TYR A 70 -0.74 -5.27 -10.83
CA TYR A 70 -0.68 -6.27 -9.75
C TYR A 70 0.69 -6.24 -9.06
N GLU A 71 1.77 -6.37 -9.80
CA GLU A 71 3.12 -6.39 -9.23
C GLU A 71 3.51 -5.06 -8.58
N CYS A 72 3.16 -3.94 -9.19
CA CYS A 72 3.45 -2.62 -8.67
C CYS A 72 2.78 -2.40 -7.32
N ILE A 73 1.49 -2.70 -7.22
CA ILE A 73 0.72 -2.51 -5.99
C ILE A 73 1.28 -3.38 -4.87
N ILE A 74 1.55 -4.66 -5.14
CA ILE A 74 2.15 -5.57 -4.15
C ILE A 74 3.47 -5.01 -3.63
N THR A 75 4.37 -4.65 -4.52
CA THR A 75 5.70 -4.17 -4.16
C THR A 75 5.62 -2.90 -3.31
N LYS A 76 4.78 -1.96 -3.70
CA LYS A 76 4.64 -0.69 -2.99
C LYS A 76 4.02 -0.88 -1.60
N ILE A 77 3.00 -1.72 -1.47
CA ILE A 77 2.37 -1.99 -0.17
C ILE A 77 3.36 -2.68 0.77
N ILE A 78 4.11 -3.66 0.28
CA ILE A 78 5.13 -4.33 1.09
C ILE A 78 6.16 -3.32 1.58
N ARG A 79 6.67 -2.48 0.70
CA ARG A 79 7.69 -1.47 1.03
C ARG A 79 7.20 -0.38 1.98
N GLN A 80 5.91 -0.10 2.03
CA GLN A 80 5.37 0.85 2.99
C GLN A 80 5.65 0.43 4.44
N ARG A 81 5.55 -0.85 4.71
CA ARG A 81 5.76 -1.38 6.08
C ARG A 81 7.18 -1.92 6.26
N TYR A 82 7.74 -2.54 5.24
CA TYR A 82 9.04 -3.20 5.27
C TYR A 82 9.91 -2.67 4.13
N PRO A 83 10.67 -1.58 4.34
CA PRO A 83 11.68 -1.15 3.38
C PRO A 83 12.66 -2.29 3.08
N ASP A 84 13.31 -2.26 1.93
CA ASP A 84 14.16 -3.36 1.46
C ASP A 84 15.22 -3.81 2.47
N ASN A 85 15.82 -2.86 3.19
CA ASN A 85 16.82 -3.19 4.22
C ASN A 85 16.24 -3.98 5.38
N ASP A 86 15.05 -3.59 5.84
CA ASP A 86 14.33 -4.28 6.92
C ASP A 86 13.93 -5.69 6.49
N MET A 87 13.43 -5.81 5.26
CA MET A 87 13.06 -7.10 4.70
C MET A 87 14.25 -8.05 4.64
N THR A 88 15.40 -7.57 4.14
CA THR A 88 16.62 -8.35 4.06
C THR A 88 17.06 -8.83 5.45
N ALA A 89 17.03 -7.94 6.45
CA ALA A 89 17.42 -8.27 7.82
C ALA A 89 16.49 -9.34 8.41
N ILE A 90 15.19 -9.19 8.24
CA ILE A 90 14.20 -10.15 8.77
C ILE A 90 14.40 -11.53 8.15
N LEU A 91 14.58 -11.60 6.83
CA LEU A 91 14.81 -12.87 6.15
C LEU A 91 16.14 -13.51 6.55
N SER A 92 17.21 -12.73 6.63
CA SER A 92 18.54 -13.23 7.05
C SER A 92 18.50 -13.77 8.47
N ASN A 93 17.86 -13.07 9.39
CA ASN A 93 17.73 -13.51 10.77
C ASN A 93 16.96 -14.83 10.87
N TYR A 94 15.86 -14.93 10.16
CA TYR A 94 15.06 -16.16 10.16
C TYR A 94 15.83 -17.34 9.58
N LEU A 95 16.54 -17.14 8.47
CA LEU A 95 17.31 -18.20 7.83
C LEU A 95 18.49 -18.66 8.71
N SER A 96 19.12 -17.73 9.45
CA SER A 96 20.26 -18.05 10.33
C SER A 96 19.82 -18.77 11.59
N GLU A 97 18.67 -18.40 12.16
CA GLU A 97 18.18 -18.93 13.43
C GLU A 97 16.68 -19.23 13.36
N PRO A 98 16.28 -20.28 12.62
CA PRO A 98 14.85 -20.57 12.40
C PRO A 98 14.10 -21.00 13.68
N ASP A 99 14.83 -21.38 14.74
CA ASP A 99 14.24 -21.75 16.03
C ASP A 99 14.11 -20.54 16.98
N ASN A 100 14.59 -19.36 16.59
CA ASN A 100 14.48 -18.15 17.40
C ASN A 100 13.06 -17.60 17.30
N GLU A 101 12.34 -17.53 18.42
CA GLU A 101 10.94 -17.13 18.46
C GLU A 101 10.71 -15.71 17.94
N LYS A 102 11.61 -14.79 18.28
CA LYS A 102 11.52 -13.40 17.81
C LYS A 102 11.64 -13.31 16.29
N TYR A 103 12.62 -14.01 15.72
CA TYR A 103 12.86 -13.98 14.27
C TYR A 103 11.76 -14.69 13.49
N THR A 104 11.22 -15.77 14.04
CA THR A 104 10.07 -16.47 13.47
C THR A 104 8.82 -15.59 13.47
N LYS A 105 8.58 -14.87 14.56
CA LYS A 105 7.44 -13.95 14.67
C LYS A 105 7.54 -12.83 13.66
N GLU A 106 8.71 -12.20 13.54
CA GLU A 106 8.94 -11.14 12.55
C GLU A 106 8.73 -11.64 11.12
N PHE A 107 9.25 -12.82 10.81
CA PHE A 107 9.07 -13.45 9.50
C PHE A 107 7.58 -13.70 9.21
N ASN A 108 6.84 -14.23 10.16
CA ASN A 108 5.41 -14.50 10.01
C ASN A 108 4.59 -13.22 9.82
N GLU A 109 4.97 -12.13 10.48
CA GLU A 109 4.34 -10.82 10.31
C GLU A 109 4.55 -10.31 8.88
N VAL A 110 5.75 -10.48 8.32
CA VAL A 110 6.04 -10.14 6.92
C VAL A 110 5.15 -10.96 5.98
N GLN A 111 5.03 -12.27 6.20
CA GLN A 111 4.20 -13.11 5.35
C GLN A 111 2.73 -12.70 5.42
N SER A 112 2.24 -12.34 6.59
CA SER A 112 0.86 -11.83 6.75
C SER A 112 0.65 -10.53 5.97
N TRP A 113 1.61 -9.62 6.02
CA TRP A 113 1.52 -8.36 5.27
C TRP A 113 1.58 -8.58 3.76
N ARG A 114 2.39 -9.54 3.31
CA ARG A 114 2.43 -9.92 1.89
C ARG A 114 1.07 -10.42 1.41
N LYS A 115 0.34 -11.17 2.24
CA LYS A 115 -1.01 -11.62 1.91
C LYS A 115 -1.98 -10.43 1.76
N VAL A 116 -1.87 -9.45 2.65
CA VAL A 116 -2.66 -8.21 2.54
C VAL A 116 -2.36 -7.51 1.22
N ALA A 117 -1.08 -7.34 0.88
CA ALA A 117 -0.67 -6.71 -0.37
C ALA A 117 -1.26 -7.41 -1.60
N LYS A 118 -1.19 -8.74 -1.62
CA LYS A 118 -1.74 -9.55 -2.72
C LYS A 118 -3.26 -9.42 -2.82
N SER A 119 -3.97 -9.42 -1.69
CA SER A 119 -5.42 -9.26 -1.67
C SER A 119 -5.85 -7.90 -2.21
N VAL A 120 -5.15 -6.84 -1.81
CA VAL A 120 -5.43 -5.48 -2.29
C VAL A 120 -5.18 -5.39 -3.79
N ALA A 121 -4.03 -5.88 -4.25
CA ALA A 121 -3.68 -5.85 -5.68
C ALA A 121 -4.68 -6.62 -6.53
N LYS A 122 -5.11 -7.79 -6.06
CA LYS A 122 -6.13 -8.61 -6.75
C LYS A 122 -7.46 -7.85 -6.85
N TYR A 123 -7.89 -7.23 -5.77
CA TYR A 123 -9.12 -6.42 -5.77
C TYR A 123 -9.04 -5.28 -6.80
N ILE A 124 -7.92 -4.57 -6.84
CA ILE A 124 -7.71 -3.45 -7.77
C ILE A 124 -7.80 -3.93 -9.23
N VAL A 125 -7.17 -5.04 -9.55
CA VAL A 125 -7.17 -5.60 -10.90
C VAL A 125 -8.55 -6.16 -11.28
N ASP A 126 -9.14 -6.98 -10.39
CA ASP A 126 -10.42 -7.66 -10.67
C ASP A 126 -11.59 -6.67 -10.82
N ASN A 127 -11.53 -5.53 -10.14
CA ASN A 127 -12.57 -4.49 -10.18
C ASN A 127 -12.23 -3.32 -11.11
N GLU A 128 -11.17 -3.45 -11.86
CA GLU A 128 -10.75 -2.43 -12.85
C GLU A 128 -10.64 -1.03 -12.23
N ILE A 129 -10.08 -0.95 -11.01
CA ILE A 129 -9.93 0.31 -10.26
C ILE A 129 -8.92 1.24 -10.93
N ILE A 130 -7.87 0.69 -11.50
CA ILE A 130 -6.84 1.44 -12.25
C ILE A 130 -6.98 1.14 -13.75
#